data_65ff1f832e8cc51de98183c7d5105093
#
_entry.id   65ff1f832e8cc51de98183c7d5105093
#
_cell.length_a   1.000
_cell.length_b   1.000
_cell.length_c   1.000
_cell.angle_alpha   90.00
_cell.angle_beta   90.00
_cell.angle_gamma   90.00
#
_symmetry.space_group_name_H-M   'P 1'
#
loop_
_entity.id
_entity.type
_entity.pdbx_description
1 polymer ?
#
loop_
_entity_poly.entity_id
_entity_poly.type
_entity_poly.pdbx_seq_one_letter_code
_entity_poly.pdbx_strand_id
1 'polypeptide(L)'
;MKDAILITGGTGKIGSRLVEHFHAAGRTVVFTSRSDANIEKTIAGREGLHGVKVDFRSGSAAETVVAGLDRLGLEVAALVNNARDLAALGVDEDGTVPDANWLAEYRIDVVLPYRLTLALAKKGTLRKVVNVSSMYGMNAFNPHLYEGPFRPPLQYACAKAALIHLTKCLAVQLAPQKIAVNCVTYGGVEGRVDEEFKKRYAALCPMERMMTDGETVGAVDFLLSDRAAYVTGQNIVVDGGWGIW
;
A
#
# COMPACT_ATOMS: atom_id res chain seq x y z
N MET A 1 2.84 -26.85 -0.16
CA MET A 1 3.66 -25.62 -0.01
C MET A 1 2.83 -24.60 0.78
N LYS A 2 3.43 -23.86 1.70
CA LYS A 2 2.67 -22.85 2.47
C LYS A 2 2.47 -21.62 1.58
N ASP A 3 1.23 -21.28 1.29
CA ASP A 3 0.88 -20.09 0.53
C ASP A 3 1.27 -18.83 1.30
N ALA A 4 2.19 -18.06 0.74
CA ALA A 4 2.70 -16.85 1.40
C ALA A 4 1.86 -15.61 1.03
N ILE A 5 1.87 -14.64 1.94
CA ILE A 5 1.40 -13.27 1.68
C ILE A 5 2.62 -12.39 1.42
N LEU A 6 2.67 -11.73 0.27
CA LEU A 6 3.69 -10.73 -0.03
C LEU A 6 3.18 -9.33 0.29
N ILE A 7 3.94 -8.59 1.13
CA ILE A 7 3.61 -7.22 1.52
C ILE A 7 4.75 -6.30 1.09
N THR A 8 4.50 -5.41 0.12
CA THR A 8 5.52 -4.43 -0.27
C THR A 8 5.63 -3.31 0.76
N GLY A 9 6.88 -2.90 1.08
CA GLY A 9 7.10 -1.87 2.11
C GLY A 9 6.75 -2.32 3.53
N GLY A 10 6.99 -3.60 3.85
CA GLY A 10 6.60 -4.21 5.12
C GLY A 10 7.29 -3.68 6.37
N THR A 11 8.32 -2.86 6.24
CA THR A 11 8.97 -2.16 7.37
C THR A 11 8.46 -0.73 7.58
N GLY A 12 7.53 -0.27 6.75
CA GLY A 12 6.85 1.02 6.88
C GLY A 12 5.74 0.98 7.94
N LYS A 13 5.12 2.14 8.22
CA LYS A 13 4.12 2.30 9.28
C LYS A 13 2.94 1.33 9.13
N ILE A 14 2.24 1.33 7.99
CA ILE A 14 1.12 0.42 7.71
C ILE A 14 1.65 -1.01 7.47
N GLY A 15 2.71 -1.13 6.65
CA GLY A 15 3.26 -2.43 6.27
C GLY A 15 3.69 -3.27 7.46
N SER A 16 4.31 -2.66 8.49
CA SER A 16 4.73 -3.40 9.69
C SER A 16 3.53 -3.97 10.47
N ARG A 17 2.41 -3.24 10.56
CA ARG A 17 1.19 -3.73 11.20
C ARG A 17 0.57 -4.90 10.43
N LEU A 18 0.58 -4.84 9.11
CA LEU A 18 0.12 -5.95 8.27
C LEU A 18 1.03 -7.18 8.43
N VAL A 19 2.36 -6.99 8.43
CA VAL A 19 3.33 -8.08 8.66
C VAL A 19 3.09 -8.75 10.02
N GLU A 20 2.99 -7.97 11.09
CA GLU A 20 2.73 -8.46 12.44
C GLU A 20 1.40 -9.24 12.52
N HIS A 21 0.34 -8.66 11.97
CA HIS A 21 -1.00 -9.27 12.00
C HIS A 21 -1.03 -10.64 11.31
N PHE A 22 -0.57 -10.70 10.06
CA PHE A 22 -0.63 -11.96 9.32
C PHE A 22 0.34 -13.01 9.86
N HIS A 23 1.50 -12.60 10.38
CA HIS A 23 2.40 -13.50 11.06
C HIS A 23 1.79 -14.06 12.35
N ALA A 24 1.18 -13.20 13.19
CA ALA A 24 0.48 -13.63 14.40
C ALA A 24 -0.70 -14.58 14.12
N ALA A 25 -1.32 -14.44 12.93
CA ALA A 25 -2.35 -15.37 12.43
C ALA A 25 -1.77 -16.70 11.87
N GLY A 26 -0.46 -16.94 12.04
CA GLY A 26 0.20 -18.19 11.59
C GLY A 26 0.46 -18.27 10.08
N ARG A 27 0.37 -17.13 9.35
CA ARG A 27 0.63 -17.09 7.92
C ARG A 27 2.12 -16.94 7.63
N THR A 28 2.59 -17.56 6.57
CA THR A 28 3.91 -17.25 6.00
C THR A 28 3.83 -15.87 5.35
N VAL A 29 4.71 -14.94 5.78
CA VAL A 29 4.73 -13.57 5.27
C VAL A 29 6.09 -13.27 4.63
N VAL A 30 6.05 -12.83 3.38
CA VAL A 30 7.20 -12.21 2.71
C VAL A 30 6.98 -10.71 2.70
N PHE A 31 7.96 -9.95 3.09
CA PHE A 31 7.88 -8.50 3.03
C PHE A 31 9.10 -7.89 2.34
N THR A 32 8.94 -6.70 1.77
CA THR A 32 10.04 -6.01 1.14
C THR A 32 10.49 -4.79 1.95
N SER A 33 11.80 -4.51 1.89
CA SER A 33 12.43 -3.33 2.47
C SER A 33 13.63 -2.90 1.63
N ARG A 34 14.04 -1.63 1.75
CA ARG A 34 15.31 -1.12 1.18
C ARG A 34 16.52 -1.40 2.08
N SER A 35 16.29 -1.69 3.37
CA SER A 35 17.31 -1.79 4.42
C SER A 35 17.43 -3.22 4.91
N ASP A 36 18.65 -3.81 4.81
CA ASP A 36 18.96 -5.11 5.40
C ASP A 36 18.76 -5.09 6.92
N ALA A 37 19.22 -4.04 7.60
CA ALA A 37 19.06 -3.91 9.05
C ALA A 37 17.58 -3.93 9.48
N ASN A 38 16.69 -3.29 8.71
CA ASN A 38 15.27 -3.34 8.99
C ASN A 38 14.66 -4.73 8.70
N ILE A 39 15.18 -5.44 7.68
CA ILE A 39 14.77 -6.83 7.40
C ILE A 39 15.17 -7.72 8.57
N GLU A 40 16.44 -7.70 8.96
CA GLU A 40 16.97 -8.49 10.08
C GLU A 40 16.22 -8.22 11.39
N LYS A 41 16.01 -6.94 11.70
CA LYS A 41 15.22 -6.53 12.88
C LYS A 41 13.78 -7.05 12.83
N THR A 42 13.15 -7.01 11.66
CA THR A 42 11.76 -7.47 11.51
C THR A 42 11.66 -8.98 11.60
N ILE A 43 12.61 -9.73 11.04
CA ILE A 43 12.63 -11.19 11.12
C ILE A 43 13.00 -11.63 12.56
N ALA A 44 14.08 -11.12 13.14
CA ALA A 44 14.53 -11.37 14.51
C ALA A 44 14.35 -12.84 15.00
N GLY A 45 14.68 -13.82 14.16
CA GLY A 45 14.53 -15.25 14.44
C GLY A 45 13.10 -15.79 14.39
N ARG A 46 12.11 -15.00 13.96
CA ARG A 46 10.71 -15.43 13.83
C ARG A 46 10.51 -16.31 12.59
N GLU A 47 10.11 -17.55 12.81
CA GLU A 47 9.81 -18.50 11.74
C GLU A 47 8.60 -18.02 10.90
N GLY A 48 8.66 -18.24 9.58
CA GLY A 48 7.57 -17.85 8.67
C GLY A 48 7.59 -16.39 8.24
N LEU A 49 8.58 -15.57 8.71
CA LEU A 49 8.86 -14.23 8.21
C LEU A 49 10.07 -14.23 7.28
N HIS A 50 9.92 -13.67 6.09
CA HIS A 50 10.97 -13.59 5.08
C HIS A 50 11.07 -12.18 4.52
N GLY A 51 12.29 -11.66 4.39
CA GLY A 51 12.54 -10.33 3.84
C GLY A 51 13.17 -10.40 2.46
N VAL A 52 12.74 -9.53 1.56
CA VAL A 52 13.38 -9.32 0.26
C VAL A 52 13.84 -7.87 0.17
N LYS A 53 15.16 -7.69 0.02
CA LYS A 53 15.73 -6.35 -0.20
C LYS A 53 15.44 -5.88 -1.61
N VAL A 54 14.81 -4.71 -1.73
CA VAL A 54 14.54 -4.08 -3.02
C VAL A 54 14.39 -2.57 -2.89
N ASP A 55 14.95 -1.83 -3.85
CA ASP A 55 14.66 -0.41 -4.05
C ASP A 55 13.63 -0.27 -5.18
N PHE A 56 12.44 0.17 -4.85
CA PHE A 56 11.35 0.33 -5.81
C PHE A 56 11.52 1.50 -6.78
N ARG A 57 12.56 2.31 -6.60
CA ARG A 57 12.98 3.29 -7.60
C ARG A 57 13.67 2.65 -8.80
N SER A 58 14.14 1.41 -8.66
CA SER A 58 14.74 0.64 -9.75
C SER A 58 13.69 0.21 -10.78
N GLY A 59 14.03 0.25 -12.05
CA GLY A 59 13.20 -0.25 -13.16
C GLY A 59 13.00 -1.77 -13.14
N SER A 60 13.88 -2.53 -12.44
CA SER A 60 13.87 -3.99 -12.30
C SER A 60 13.31 -4.45 -10.94
N ALA A 61 12.60 -3.59 -10.22
CA ALA A 61 12.15 -3.91 -8.87
C ALA A 61 11.19 -5.12 -8.81
N ALA A 62 10.27 -5.25 -9.75
CA ALA A 62 9.36 -6.40 -9.80
C ALA A 62 10.13 -7.72 -10.03
N GLU A 63 11.08 -7.72 -10.93
CA GLU A 63 11.95 -8.86 -11.24
C GLU A 63 12.82 -9.24 -10.02
N THR A 64 13.32 -8.24 -9.29
CA THR A 64 14.08 -8.45 -8.05
C THR A 64 13.24 -9.14 -6.98
N VAL A 65 11.98 -8.72 -6.82
CA VAL A 65 11.05 -9.37 -5.88
C VAL A 65 10.79 -10.81 -6.28
N VAL A 66 10.48 -11.06 -7.55
CA VAL A 66 10.21 -12.42 -8.06
C VAL A 66 11.43 -13.33 -7.86
N ALA A 67 12.62 -12.86 -8.22
CA ALA A 67 13.87 -13.62 -8.01
C ALA A 67 14.15 -13.88 -6.50
N GLY A 68 13.76 -12.95 -5.63
CA GLY A 68 13.81 -13.13 -4.18
C GLY A 68 12.90 -14.25 -3.69
N LEU A 69 11.66 -14.30 -4.20
CA LEU A 69 10.69 -15.37 -3.89
C LEU A 69 11.18 -16.74 -4.40
N ASP A 70 11.74 -16.79 -5.60
CA ASP A 70 12.28 -18.03 -6.19
C ASP A 70 13.45 -18.58 -5.34
N ARG A 71 14.34 -17.71 -4.84
CA ARG A 71 15.43 -18.12 -3.92
C ARG A 71 14.92 -18.64 -2.58
N LEU A 72 13.81 -18.11 -2.09
CA LEU A 72 13.16 -18.57 -0.85
C LEU A 72 12.35 -19.86 -1.05
N GLY A 73 12.10 -20.27 -2.28
CA GLY A 73 11.24 -21.42 -2.60
C GLY A 73 9.77 -21.19 -2.18
N LEU A 74 9.31 -19.94 -2.18
CA LEU A 74 7.96 -19.58 -1.71
C LEU A 74 7.03 -19.21 -2.86
N GLU A 75 5.81 -19.70 -2.78
CA GLU A 75 4.72 -19.32 -3.66
C GLU A 75 3.82 -18.28 -2.97
N VAL A 76 3.39 -17.28 -3.74
CA VAL A 76 2.57 -16.17 -3.23
C VAL A 76 1.12 -16.37 -3.63
N ALA A 77 0.23 -16.54 -2.66
CA ALA A 77 -1.21 -16.60 -2.88
C ALA A 77 -1.89 -15.22 -2.75
N ALA A 78 -1.28 -14.29 -1.99
CA ALA A 78 -1.82 -12.96 -1.79
C ALA A 78 -0.73 -11.88 -1.88
N LEU A 79 -1.06 -10.76 -2.53
CA LEU A 79 -0.19 -9.59 -2.68
C LEU A 79 -0.84 -8.37 -2.05
N VAL A 80 -0.08 -7.63 -1.21
CA VAL A 80 -0.45 -6.30 -0.73
C VAL A 80 0.55 -5.27 -1.27
N ASN A 81 0.11 -4.44 -2.22
CA ASN A 81 0.86 -3.31 -2.74
C ASN A 81 0.71 -2.12 -1.79
N ASN A 82 1.66 -1.96 -0.86
CA ASN A 82 1.64 -0.93 0.18
C ASN A 82 2.89 -0.04 0.15
N ALA A 83 3.91 -0.39 -0.62
CA ALA A 83 5.15 0.40 -0.68
C ALA A 83 4.91 1.85 -1.09
N ARG A 84 5.71 2.77 -0.52
CA ARG A 84 5.69 4.21 -0.78
C ARG A 84 7.08 4.80 -0.71
N ASP A 85 7.33 5.86 -1.48
CA ASP A 85 8.54 6.68 -1.37
C ASP A 85 8.21 8.09 -0.91
N LEU A 86 8.59 8.41 0.34
CA LEU A 86 8.35 9.74 0.91
C LEU A 86 9.20 10.84 0.25
N ALA A 87 10.33 10.48 -0.37
CA ALA A 87 11.18 11.44 -1.05
C ALA A 87 10.52 12.04 -2.31
N ALA A 88 9.59 11.30 -2.92
CA ALA A 88 8.86 11.75 -4.11
C ALA A 88 7.74 12.76 -3.81
N LEU A 89 7.49 13.11 -2.53
CA LEU A 89 6.46 14.07 -2.14
C LEU A 89 6.92 15.53 -2.19
N GLY A 90 8.17 15.79 -2.56
CA GLY A 90 8.71 17.16 -2.62
C GLY A 90 7.91 18.06 -3.56
N VAL A 91 7.71 19.30 -3.11
CA VAL A 91 7.08 20.40 -3.86
C VAL A 91 8.00 21.60 -3.72
N ASP A 92 8.28 22.31 -4.79
CA ASP A 92 9.15 23.47 -4.81
C ASP A 92 8.50 24.67 -4.11
N GLU A 93 9.30 25.72 -3.85
CA GLU A 93 8.84 26.91 -3.10
C GLU A 93 7.71 27.68 -3.81
N ASP A 94 7.64 27.62 -5.12
CA ASP A 94 6.57 28.21 -5.93
C ASP A 94 5.29 27.36 -6.03
N GLY A 95 5.30 26.17 -5.40
CA GLY A 95 4.19 25.21 -5.46
C GLY A 95 4.25 24.25 -6.65
N THR A 96 5.26 24.34 -7.50
CA THR A 96 5.48 23.42 -8.62
C THR A 96 5.98 22.06 -8.09
N VAL A 97 5.48 20.99 -8.69
CA VAL A 97 5.99 19.64 -8.44
C VAL A 97 6.98 19.29 -9.54
N PRO A 98 8.25 18.99 -9.23
CA PRO A 98 9.22 18.54 -10.23
C PRO A 98 8.77 17.31 -11.00
N ASP A 99 9.01 17.25 -12.31
CA ASP A 99 8.68 16.11 -13.18
C ASP A 99 9.25 14.79 -12.63
N ALA A 100 10.45 14.83 -12.05
CA ALA A 100 11.05 13.67 -11.43
C ALA A 100 10.19 13.06 -10.29
N ASN A 101 9.51 13.91 -9.52
CA ASN A 101 8.62 13.48 -8.43
C ASN A 101 7.31 12.92 -8.98
N TRP A 102 6.77 13.48 -10.06
CA TRP A 102 5.65 12.88 -10.80
C TRP A 102 5.98 11.46 -11.26
N LEU A 103 7.11 11.30 -11.95
CA LEU A 103 7.54 10.00 -12.48
C LEU A 103 7.84 9.00 -11.36
N ALA A 104 8.42 9.44 -10.24
CA ALA A 104 8.71 8.59 -9.10
C ALA A 104 7.44 8.07 -8.43
N GLU A 105 6.43 8.93 -8.18
CA GLU A 105 5.15 8.53 -7.60
C GLU A 105 4.40 7.56 -8.52
N TYR A 106 4.29 7.86 -9.82
CA TYR A 106 3.65 6.95 -10.76
C TYR A 106 4.37 5.62 -10.88
N ARG A 107 5.70 5.61 -10.79
CA ARG A 107 6.48 4.36 -10.82
C ARG A 107 6.14 3.47 -9.64
N ILE A 108 6.08 4.01 -8.42
CA ILE A 108 5.88 3.21 -7.20
C ILE A 108 4.41 2.88 -6.96
N ASP A 109 3.49 3.79 -7.27
CA ASP A 109 2.08 3.63 -6.96
C ASP A 109 1.25 3.02 -8.10
N VAL A 110 1.74 3.04 -9.35
CA VAL A 110 0.99 2.53 -10.51
C VAL A 110 1.77 1.45 -11.25
N VAL A 111 2.98 1.77 -11.73
CA VAL A 111 3.73 0.86 -12.61
C VAL A 111 4.22 -0.37 -11.85
N LEU A 112 4.73 -0.21 -10.63
CA LEU A 112 5.20 -1.32 -9.82
C LEU A 112 4.05 -2.27 -9.41
N PRO A 113 2.92 -1.82 -8.83
CA PRO A 113 1.76 -2.66 -8.57
C PRO A 113 1.28 -3.43 -9.80
N TYR A 114 1.22 -2.78 -10.96
CA TYR A 114 0.87 -3.42 -12.21
C TYR A 114 1.86 -4.54 -12.58
N ARG A 115 3.15 -4.22 -12.67
CA ARG A 115 4.19 -5.19 -13.07
C ARG A 115 4.29 -6.36 -12.11
N LEU A 116 4.30 -6.09 -10.81
CA LEU A 116 4.42 -7.12 -9.78
C LEU A 116 3.19 -8.04 -9.77
N THR A 117 1.99 -7.48 -9.86
CA THR A 117 0.75 -8.27 -9.96
C THR A 117 0.79 -9.21 -11.16
N LEU A 118 1.15 -8.72 -12.35
CA LEU A 118 1.21 -9.57 -13.56
C LEU A 118 2.33 -10.62 -13.48
N ALA A 119 3.48 -10.28 -12.92
CA ALA A 119 4.57 -11.22 -12.74
C ALA A 119 4.19 -12.37 -11.81
N LEU A 120 3.50 -12.08 -10.70
CA LEU A 120 3.00 -13.10 -9.77
C LEU A 120 1.82 -13.89 -10.35
N ALA A 121 0.93 -13.26 -11.10
CA ALA A 121 -0.18 -13.95 -11.77
C ALA A 121 0.32 -15.04 -12.73
N LYS A 122 1.43 -14.80 -13.43
CA LYS A 122 2.09 -15.78 -14.31
C LYS A 122 2.62 -17.01 -13.57
N LYS A 123 2.91 -16.91 -12.26
CA LYS A 123 3.33 -18.05 -11.43
C LYS A 123 2.17 -19.04 -11.14
N GLY A 124 0.92 -18.61 -11.30
CA GLY A 124 -0.27 -19.47 -11.19
C GLY A 124 -0.81 -19.66 -9.77
N THR A 125 -0.13 -19.20 -8.73
CA THR A 125 -0.53 -19.37 -7.32
C THR A 125 -1.28 -18.18 -6.73
N LEU A 126 -1.12 -16.97 -7.33
CA LEU A 126 -1.78 -15.75 -6.88
C LEU A 126 -3.32 -15.88 -6.95
N ARG A 127 -4.00 -15.47 -5.90
CA ARG A 127 -5.47 -15.49 -5.80
C ARG A 127 -6.05 -14.13 -5.43
N LYS A 128 -5.32 -13.34 -4.63
CA LYS A 128 -5.83 -12.08 -4.09
C LYS A 128 -4.78 -10.98 -4.16
N VAL A 129 -5.21 -9.80 -4.56
CA VAL A 129 -4.39 -8.59 -4.59
C VAL A 129 -5.13 -7.47 -3.87
N VAL A 130 -4.44 -6.78 -2.97
CA VAL A 130 -4.93 -5.55 -2.33
C VAL A 130 -3.94 -4.42 -2.61
N ASN A 131 -4.43 -3.37 -3.23
CA ASN A 131 -3.70 -2.13 -3.45
C ASN A 131 -4.03 -1.14 -2.34
N VAL A 132 -3.02 -0.50 -1.74
CA VAL A 132 -3.21 0.49 -0.68
C VAL A 132 -3.17 1.90 -1.28
N SER A 133 -4.32 2.55 -1.27
CA SER A 133 -4.51 3.93 -1.72
C SER A 133 -4.66 4.90 -0.54
N SER A 134 -5.09 6.12 -0.81
CA SER A 134 -5.25 7.23 0.13
C SER A 134 -6.55 7.97 -0.14
N MET A 135 -7.13 8.59 0.89
CA MET A 135 -8.24 9.54 0.75
C MET A 135 -7.95 10.61 -0.31
N TYR A 136 -6.69 10.98 -0.51
CA TYR A 136 -6.27 11.93 -1.54
C TYR A 136 -6.31 11.35 -2.97
N GLY A 137 -6.50 10.04 -3.13
CA GLY A 137 -6.85 9.43 -4.42
C GLY A 137 -8.34 9.59 -4.79
N MET A 138 -9.17 10.06 -3.87
CA MET A 138 -10.61 10.28 -4.06
C MET A 138 -11.00 11.75 -3.88
N ASN A 139 -10.35 12.46 -2.96
CA ASN A 139 -10.64 13.83 -2.60
C ASN A 139 -9.41 14.72 -2.83
N ALA A 140 -9.63 15.98 -3.16
CA ALA A 140 -8.57 16.98 -3.19
C ALA A 140 -8.03 17.24 -1.77
N PHE A 141 -6.83 17.81 -1.70
CA PHE A 141 -6.29 18.30 -0.43
C PHE A 141 -7.15 19.46 0.09
N ASN A 142 -7.53 19.37 1.36
CA ASN A 142 -8.26 20.46 2.01
C ASN A 142 -7.26 21.47 2.58
N PRO A 143 -7.26 22.74 2.11
CA PRO A 143 -6.29 23.75 2.58
C PRO A 143 -6.46 24.07 4.07
N HIS A 144 -7.66 23.91 4.65
CA HIS A 144 -7.90 24.18 6.07
C HIS A 144 -7.23 23.16 7.02
N LEU A 145 -6.71 22.07 6.49
CA LEU A 145 -5.96 21.09 7.28
C LEU A 145 -4.52 21.53 7.55
N TYR A 146 -3.95 22.39 6.68
CA TYR A 146 -2.54 22.74 6.67
C TYR A 146 -2.34 24.17 7.15
N GLU A 147 -1.19 24.44 7.79
CA GLU A 147 -0.72 25.79 8.14
C GLU A 147 0.29 26.29 7.13
N GLY A 148 0.32 27.63 6.97
CA GLY A 148 1.27 28.29 6.06
C GLY A 148 0.91 28.16 4.58
N PRO A 149 1.87 28.30 3.67
CA PRO A 149 1.62 28.19 2.24
C PRO A 149 1.11 26.80 1.86
N PHE A 150 -0.03 26.77 1.17
CA PHE A 150 -0.64 25.52 0.73
C PHE A 150 0.06 24.99 -0.51
N ARG A 151 0.89 23.97 -0.34
CA ARG A 151 1.69 23.33 -1.39
C ARG A 151 1.47 21.81 -1.38
N PRO A 152 0.30 21.33 -1.82
CA PRO A 152 -0.02 19.92 -1.76
C PRO A 152 0.80 19.11 -2.78
N PRO A 153 1.22 17.89 -2.43
CA PRO A 153 1.90 16.98 -3.36
C PRO A 153 0.89 16.37 -4.35
N LEU A 154 0.54 17.12 -5.40
CA LEU A 154 -0.50 16.73 -6.36
C LEU A 154 -0.18 15.41 -7.06
N GLN A 155 1.10 15.13 -7.35
CA GLN A 155 1.56 13.88 -7.93
C GLN A 155 1.11 12.65 -7.14
N TYR A 156 1.16 12.77 -5.80
CA TYR A 156 0.70 11.71 -4.91
C TYR A 156 -0.80 11.45 -5.05
N ALA A 157 -1.63 12.49 -5.00
CA ALA A 157 -3.07 12.36 -5.14
C ALA A 157 -3.45 11.73 -6.48
N CYS A 158 -2.85 12.22 -7.58
CA CYS A 158 -3.09 11.70 -8.91
C CYS A 158 -2.64 10.23 -9.06
N ALA A 159 -1.48 9.87 -8.52
CA ALA A 159 -1.00 8.49 -8.56
C ALA A 159 -1.91 7.55 -7.74
N LYS A 160 -2.40 7.99 -6.57
CA LYS A 160 -3.35 7.21 -5.76
C LYS A 160 -4.72 7.07 -6.42
N ALA A 161 -5.21 8.08 -7.13
CA ALA A 161 -6.41 7.99 -7.97
C ALA A 161 -6.20 6.99 -9.13
N ALA A 162 -5.06 7.06 -9.81
CA ALA A 162 -4.71 6.11 -10.86
C ALA A 162 -4.64 4.67 -10.35
N LEU A 163 -4.12 4.43 -9.13
CA LEU A 163 -4.07 3.11 -8.51
C LEU A 163 -5.47 2.54 -8.22
N ILE A 164 -6.42 3.39 -7.77
CA ILE A 164 -7.82 2.98 -7.60
C ILE A 164 -8.42 2.53 -8.94
N HIS A 165 -8.16 3.26 -10.02
CA HIS A 165 -8.66 2.88 -11.33
C HIS A 165 -7.94 1.65 -11.90
N LEU A 166 -6.61 1.55 -11.74
CA LEU A 166 -5.82 0.37 -12.11
C LEU A 166 -6.35 -0.90 -11.44
N THR A 167 -6.82 -0.81 -10.18
CA THR A 167 -7.45 -1.93 -9.48
C THR A 167 -8.63 -2.51 -10.26
N LYS A 168 -9.50 -1.67 -10.80
CA LYS A 168 -10.65 -2.10 -11.62
C LYS A 168 -10.20 -2.76 -12.92
N CYS A 169 -9.22 -2.16 -13.60
CA CYS A 169 -8.65 -2.71 -14.83
C CYS A 169 -8.04 -4.10 -14.60
N LEU A 170 -7.24 -4.25 -13.55
CA LEU A 170 -6.62 -5.53 -13.20
C LEU A 170 -7.65 -6.58 -12.76
N ALA A 171 -8.70 -6.18 -12.04
CA ALA A 171 -9.79 -7.09 -11.66
C ALA A 171 -10.46 -7.71 -12.88
N VAL A 172 -10.72 -6.92 -13.93
CA VAL A 172 -11.28 -7.42 -15.20
C VAL A 172 -10.26 -8.29 -15.94
N GLN A 173 -9.02 -7.83 -16.06
CA GLN A 173 -7.97 -8.53 -16.80
C GLN A 173 -7.64 -9.90 -16.20
N LEU A 174 -7.67 -10.02 -14.87
CA LEU A 174 -7.26 -11.23 -14.14
C LEU A 174 -8.42 -12.12 -13.72
N ALA A 175 -9.67 -11.72 -13.97
CA ALA A 175 -10.87 -12.52 -13.67
C ALA A 175 -10.83 -13.95 -14.28
N PRO A 176 -10.36 -14.15 -15.53
CA PRO A 176 -10.25 -15.52 -16.10
C PRO A 176 -9.32 -16.43 -15.31
N GLN A 177 -8.34 -15.85 -14.58
CA GLN A 177 -7.41 -16.58 -13.71
C GLN A 177 -7.94 -16.74 -12.27
N LYS A 178 -9.17 -16.27 -11.99
CA LYS A 178 -9.81 -16.29 -10.67
C LYS A 178 -9.00 -15.52 -9.61
N ILE A 179 -8.36 -14.43 -10.01
CA ILE A 179 -7.61 -13.53 -9.12
C ILE A 179 -8.51 -12.33 -8.80
N ALA A 180 -8.83 -12.16 -7.52
CA ALA A 180 -9.54 -10.98 -7.04
C ALA A 180 -8.55 -9.84 -6.81
N VAL A 181 -8.84 -8.64 -7.35
CA VAL A 181 -8.01 -7.45 -7.18
C VAL A 181 -8.87 -6.34 -6.59
N ASN A 182 -8.50 -5.85 -5.40
CA ASN A 182 -9.24 -4.80 -4.68
C ASN A 182 -8.29 -3.70 -4.20
N CYS A 183 -8.87 -2.60 -3.76
CA CYS A 183 -8.17 -1.47 -3.18
C CYS A 183 -8.69 -1.19 -1.78
N VAL A 184 -7.81 -0.72 -0.89
CA VAL A 184 -8.19 -0.09 0.37
C VAL A 184 -7.69 1.35 0.35
N THR A 185 -8.60 2.30 0.54
CA THR A 185 -8.30 3.73 0.62
C THR A 185 -8.32 4.17 2.07
N TYR A 186 -7.16 4.57 2.59
CA TYR A 186 -7.02 5.01 3.97
C TYR A 186 -7.14 6.52 4.10
N GLY A 187 -7.78 6.95 5.20
CA GLY A 187 -7.68 8.31 5.74
C GLY A 187 -6.33 8.59 6.38
N GLY A 188 -6.25 9.69 7.13
CA GLY A 188 -5.05 10.07 7.86
C GLY A 188 -4.74 9.10 9.00
N VAL A 189 -3.55 8.48 8.96
CA VAL A 189 -3.03 7.62 10.04
C VAL A 189 -2.13 8.44 10.95
N GLU A 190 -2.43 8.51 12.25
CA GLU A 190 -1.68 9.30 13.24
C GLU A 190 -0.21 8.89 13.38
N GLY A 191 0.60 9.74 14.05
CA GLY A 191 1.98 9.43 14.46
C GLY A 191 3.10 10.06 13.62
N ARG A 192 2.79 10.96 12.67
CA ARG A 192 3.76 11.78 11.93
C ARG A 192 3.39 13.25 11.86
N VAL A 193 2.41 13.65 12.65
CA VAL A 193 1.83 14.99 12.67
C VAL A 193 1.75 15.49 14.11
N ASP A 194 1.74 16.80 14.28
CA ASP A 194 1.58 17.45 15.58
C ASP A 194 0.12 17.42 16.07
N GLU A 195 -0.10 17.86 17.30
CA GLU A 195 -1.41 17.86 17.93
C GLU A 195 -2.38 18.88 17.29
N GLU A 196 -1.89 19.99 16.77
CA GLU A 196 -2.72 20.99 16.11
C GLU A 196 -3.23 20.47 14.75
N PHE A 197 -2.41 19.74 14.01
CA PHE A 197 -2.86 19.03 12.81
C PHE A 197 -3.94 18.00 13.15
N LYS A 198 -3.76 17.23 14.23
CA LYS A 198 -4.78 16.23 14.68
C LYS A 198 -6.11 16.89 15.02
N LYS A 199 -6.08 18.02 15.70
CA LYS A 199 -7.31 18.81 16.03
C LYS A 199 -8.03 19.28 14.77
N ARG A 200 -7.27 19.84 13.79
CA ARG A 200 -7.86 20.25 12.51
C ARG A 200 -8.43 19.07 11.74
N TYR A 201 -7.71 17.94 11.75
CA TYR A 201 -8.19 16.71 11.12
C TYR A 201 -9.49 16.23 11.76
N ALA A 202 -9.53 16.17 13.09
CA ALA A 202 -10.70 15.75 13.87
C ALA A 202 -11.95 16.62 13.55
N ALA A 203 -11.76 17.93 13.43
CA ALA A 203 -12.86 18.86 13.10
C ALA A 203 -13.44 18.66 11.68
N LEU A 204 -12.70 18.00 10.78
CA LEU A 204 -13.10 17.71 9.40
C LEU A 204 -13.51 16.23 9.19
N CYS A 205 -13.40 15.40 10.21
CA CYS A 205 -13.65 13.97 10.12
C CYS A 205 -14.86 13.58 10.98
N PRO A 206 -15.90 12.92 10.45
CA PRO A 206 -17.06 12.49 11.24
C PRO A 206 -16.73 11.65 12.48
N MET A 207 -15.67 10.85 12.44
CA MET A 207 -15.20 10.10 13.61
C MET A 207 -14.36 10.94 14.58
N GLU A 208 -14.18 12.23 14.34
CA GLU A 208 -13.52 13.23 15.21
C GLU A 208 -12.09 12.84 15.63
N ARG A 209 -11.40 12.04 14.83
CA ARG A 209 -10.01 11.62 15.08
C ARG A 209 -9.33 11.10 13.81
N MET A 210 -8.03 11.05 13.84
CA MET A 210 -7.24 10.26 12.89
C MET A 210 -7.35 8.76 13.19
N MET A 211 -7.04 7.95 12.20
CA MET A 211 -6.98 6.50 12.33
C MET A 211 -5.72 6.09 13.08
N THR A 212 -5.84 5.13 14.00
CA THR A 212 -4.68 4.48 14.62
C THR A 212 -4.04 3.50 13.63
N ASP A 213 -2.76 3.19 13.82
CA ASP A 213 -2.05 2.26 12.92
C ASP A 213 -2.59 0.82 12.99
N GLY A 214 -3.13 0.39 14.14
CA GLY A 214 -3.78 -0.91 14.29
C GLY A 214 -5.07 -1.07 13.48
N GLU A 215 -5.79 0.03 13.21
CA GLU A 215 -7.03 0.00 12.43
C GLU A 215 -6.80 -0.19 10.93
N THR A 216 -5.55 -0.09 10.46
CA THR A 216 -5.20 -0.30 9.04
C THR A 216 -5.31 -1.76 8.59
N VAL A 217 -5.45 -2.69 9.52
CA VAL A 217 -5.39 -4.13 9.21
C VAL A 217 -6.72 -4.70 8.74
N GLY A 218 -7.84 -4.29 9.36
CA GLY A 218 -9.12 -4.98 9.24
C GLY A 218 -9.65 -5.12 7.82
N ALA A 219 -9.59 -4.05 7.01
CA ALA A 219 -10.07 -4.09 5.62
C ALA A 219 -9.18 -4.99 4.73
N VAL A 220 -7.86 -4.96 4.93
CA VAL A 220 -6.93 -5.84 4.19
C VAL A 220 -7.15 -7.30 4.59
N ASP A 221 -7.29 -7.60 5.88
CA ASP A 221 -7.59 -8.95 6.38
C ASP A 221 -8.89 -9.49 5.76
N PHE A 222 -9.96 -8.68 5.79
CA PHE A 222 -11.22 -9.06 5.15
C PHE A 222 -11.04 -9.38 3.67
N LEU A 223 -10.38 -8.51 2.89
CA LEU A 223 -10.21 -8.70 1.45
C LEU A 223 -9.32 -9.90 1.11
N LEU A 224 -8.37 -10.26 1.96
CA LEU A 224 -7.53 -11.44 1.79
C LEU A 224 -8.18 -12.73 2.32
N SER A 225 -9.28 -12.65 3.06
CA SER A 225 -10.00 -13.82 3.59
C SER A 225 -11.01 -14.39 2.60
N ASP A 226 -11.50 -15.61 2.87
CA ASP A 226 -12.57 -16.26 2.07
C ASP A 226 -13.93 -15.55 2.19
N ARG A 227 -14.11 -14.73 3.22
CA ARG A 227 -15.31 -13.88 3.38
C ARG A 227 -15.47 -12.88 2.23
N ALA A 228 -14.38 -12.53 1.55
CA ALA A 228 -14.37 -11.66 0.37
C ALA A 228 -14.27 -12.45 -0.96
N ALA A 229 -14.76 -13.70 -1.01
CA ALA A 229 -14.65 -14.55 -2.19
C ALA A 229 -15.34 -13.97 -3.44
N TYR A 230 -16.38 -13.15 -3.26
CA TYR A 230 -17.11 -12.51 -4.37
C TYR A 230 -16.86 -11.00 -4.48
N VAL A 231 -15.76 -10.52 -3.89
CA VAL A 231 -15.37 -9.10 -3.91
C VAL A 231 -14.16 -8.92 -4.83
N THR A 232 -14.36 -8.20 -5.94
CA THR A 232 -13.27 -7.82 -6.85
C THR A 232 -13.57 -6.48 -7.51
N GLY A 233 -12.52 -5.73 -7.87
CA GLY A 233 -12.60 -4.39 -8.47
C GLY A 233 -13.10 -3.30 -7.51
N GLN A 234 -13.21 -3.59 -6.21
CA GLN A 234 -13.78 -2.66 -5.23
C GLN A 234 -12.69 -1.82 -4.57
N ASN A 235 -13.10 -0.61 -4.15
CA ASN A 235 -12.32 0.27 -3.30
C ASN A 235 -13.03 0.39 -1.95
N ILE A 236 -12.46 -0.23 -0.90
CA ILE A 236 -12.97 -0.08 0.47
C ILE A 236 -12.35 1.17 1.08
N VAL A 237 -13.20 2.13 1.42
CA VAL A 237 -12.78 3.39 2.05
C VAL A 237 -12.79 3.21 3.56
N VAL A 238 -11.64 3.51 4.19
CA VAL A 238 -11.42 3.44 5.64
C VAL A 238 -10.81 4.78 6.05
N ASP A 239 -11.65 5.79 6.16
CA ASP A 239 -11.23 7.18 6.36
C ASP A 239 -11.97 7.93 7.49
N GLY A 240 -12.77 7.20 8.28
CA GLY A 240 -13.57 7.80 9.36
C GLY A 240 -14.69 8.71 8.87
N GLY A 241 -15.06 8.58 7.59
CA GLY A 241 -16.07 9.42 6.96
C GLY A 241 -15.53 10.73 6.39
N TRP A 242 -14.19 10.91 6.32
CA TRP A 242 -13.57 12.12 5.76
C TRP A 242 -14.11 12.52 4.39
N GLY A 243 -14.40 11.57 3.53
CA GLY A 243 -14.74 11.80 2.12
C GLY A 243 -16.24 11.83 1.80
N ILE A 244 -17.13 11.94 2.78
CA ILE A 244 -18.60 11.83 2.55
C ILE A 244 -19.36 13.16 2.57
N TRP A 245 -18.70 14.30 2.80
CA TRP A 245 -19.27 15.66 2.75
C TRP A 245 -18.43 16.65 1.94
#